data_a7fadff225b32c6c79206843c0dc6dda
#
_entry.id   a7fadff225b32c6c79206843c0dc6dda
#
_cell.length_a   1.000
_cell.length_b   1.000
_cell.length_c   1.000
_cell.angle_alpha   90.00
_cell.angle_beta   90.00
_cell.angle_gamma   90.00
#
_symmetry.space_group_name_H-M   'P 1'
#
loop_
_entity.id
_entity.type
_entity.pdbx_description
1 polymer ?
#
loop_
_entity_poly.entity_id
_entity_poly.type
_entity_poly.pdbx_seq_one_letter_code
_entity_poly.pdbx_strand_id
1 'polypeptide(L)'
;MSGASTLQVGGPRPYLLHVGPGLLSDAGLLARCLRGRHVLVVTDDNVAPLHADRLVDALTRPGLTVARHVLPAGEHEKTLARFGEVLESLARLGATRDATVLALGGGVVGDLAGFADACWMRGIDVVQLPTTLLAMVDSSVGGKTAVDLPAGKNLAGAFHPPAAVLADTTILRTLPERELRAGLAEVVKYGAIFDAGFLEWLGVNAGGLLARDDAAVTEAVLRSCRYKAEVVERDLYERGERALLNFGHTFAHAIEAEQGYAAAGDGLNHGEAVAVGMVLAADLSTRLRLARNEDRDRLRALLERLGLPTALPAGLKPGALLARMRLDKKADASGLRFILWTAPGEARIVTAVSEDAVLRTLEAGAS
;
A
#
# COMPACT_ATOMS: atom_id res chain seq x y z
N MET A 1 5.82 27.36 -9.98
CA MET A 1 4.60 26.87 -9.28
C MET A 1 4.54 25.38 -9.54
N SER A 2 4.64 24.56 -8.50
CA SER A 2 4.64 23.11 -8.62
C SER A 2 3.29 22.66 -9.21
N GLY A 3 3.33 21.83 -10.27
CA GLY A 3 2.12 21.20 -10.83
C GLY A 3 1.52 20.14 -9.89
N ALA A 4 1.51 20.42 -8.59
CA ALA A 4 0.97 19.52 -7.59
C ALA A 4 -0.55 19.59 -7.55
N SER A 5 -1.20 18.45 -7.57
CA SER A 5 -2.62 18.29 -7.32
C SER A 5 -2.87 18.02 -5.84
N THR A 6 -4.01 18.51 -5.33
CA THR A 6 -4.42 18.31 -3.94
C THR A 6 -5.77 17.63 -3.89
N LEU A 7 -5.88 16.58 -3.09
CA LEU A 7 -7.12 15.87 -2.75
C LEU A 7 -7.40 16.05 -1.26
N GLN A 8 -8.66 16.20 -0.89
CA GLN A 8 -9.09 16.08 0.50
C GLN A 8 -9.58 14.66 0.75
N VAL A 9 -9.05 14.03 1.78
CA VAL A 9 -9.55 12.75 2.28
C VAL A 9 -10.48 13.07 3.46
N GLY A 10 -11.74 12.71 3.32
CA GLY A 10 -12.79 12.99 4.32
C GLY A 10 -12.72 12.06 5.55
N GLY A 11 -13.78 12.06 6.34
CA GLY A 11 -13.90 11.24 7.54
C GLY A 11 -13.78 12.02 8.85
N PRO A 12 -13.64 11.33 10.00
CA PRO A 12 -13.64 11.98 11.33
C PRO A 12 -12.44 12.92 11.57
N ARG A 13 -11.34 12.69 10.88
CA ARG A 13 -10.15 13.53 10.89
C ARG A 13 -9.72 13.76 9.43
N PRO A 14 -10.30 14.75 8.75
CA PRO A 14 -9.97 15.01 7.36
C PRO A 14 -8.55 15.56 7.21
N TYR A 15 -7.89 15.21 6.10
CA TYR A 15 -6.54 15.66 5.81
C TYR A 15 -6.34 15.91 4.32
N LEU A 16 -5.25 16.61 3.97
CA LEU A 16 -4.90 16.89 2.59
C LEU A 16 -3.85 15.87 2.10
N LEU A 17 -4.05 15.41 0.88
CA LEU A 17 -3.12 14.59 0.14
C LEU A 17 -2.65 15.38 -1.08
N HIS A 18 -1.34 15.62 -1.15
CA HIS A 18 -0.69 16.33 -2.24
C HIS A 18 0.05 15.33 -3.13
N VAL A 19 -0.13 15.41 -4.45
CA VAL A 19 0.53 14.55 -5.44
C VAL A 19 1.21 15.41 -6.47
N GLY A 20 2.46 15.20 -6.73
CA GLY A 20 3.20 15.89 -7.78
C GLY A 20 4.71 15.92 -7.55
N PRO A 21 5.46 16.52 -8.48
CA PRO A 21 6.90 16.56 -8.40
C PRO A 21 7.43 17.59 -7.39
N GLY A 22 8.52 17.26 -6.70
CA GLY A 22 9.32 18.20 -5.90
C GLY A 22 8.74 18.60 -4.53
N LEU A 23 7.73 17.89 -4.02
CA LEU A 23 7.04 18.23 -2.77
C LEU A 23 7.96 18.16 -1.54
N LEU A 24 8.94 17.24 -1.52
CA LEU A 24 9.88 17.12 -0.41
C LEU A 24 10.88 18.28 -0.29
N SER A 25 10.95 19.16 -1.29
CA SER A 25 11.77 20.37 -1.26
C SER A 25 10.93 21.64 -1.11
N ASP A 26 9.62 21.53 -1.03
CA ASP A 26 8.74 22.68 -0.79
C ASP A 26 8.68 23.01 0.71
N ALA A 27 9.63 23.84 1.15
CA ALA A 27 9.72 24.28 2.56
C ALA A 27 8.42 24.95 3.03
N GLY A 28 7.69 25.66 2.17
CA GLY A 28 6.42 26.28 2.49
C GLY A 28 5.31 25.27 2.74
N LEU A 29 5.23 24.22 1.91
CA LEU A 29 4.27 23.14 2.09
C LEU A 29 4.59 22.34 3.36
N LEU A 30 5.85 21.92 3.52
CA LEU A 30 6.31 21.22 4.72
C LEU A 30 6.01 22.02 6.00
N ALA A 31 6.29 23.33 6.00
CA ALA A 31 6.02 24.17 7.15
C ALA A 31 4.52 24.20 7.55
N ARG A 32 3.62 24.13 6.59
CA ARG A 32 2.15 24.08 6.85
C ARG A 32 1.70 22.75 7.46
N CYS A 33 2.47 21.68 7.25
CA CYS A 33 2.17 20.35 7.80
C CYS A 33 2.68 20.17 9.25
N LEU A 34 3.49 21.10 9.76
CA LEU A 34 4.09 21.02 11.12
C LEU A 34 3.30 21.87 12.10
N ARG A 35 3.06 21.33 13.31
CA ARG A 35 2.37 22.07 14.38
C ARG A 35 3.31 22.73 15.37
N GLY A 36 4.22 21.97 15.94
CA GLY A 36 5.14 22.42 16.98
C GLY A 36 6.58 22.64 16.49
N ARG A 37 7.49 22.61 17.45
CA ARG A 37 8.93 22.81 17.20
C ARG A 37 9.74 21.53 17.08
N HIS A 38 9.18 20.38 17.49
CA HIS A 38 9.88 19.09 17.47
C HIS A 38 9.40 18.26 16.27
N VAL A 39 10.35 17.84 15.46
CA VAL A 39 10.11 17.00 14.29
C VAL A 39 11.01 15.76 14.37
N LEU A 40 10.41 14.58 14.31
CA LEU A 40 11.14 13.32 14.14
C LEU A 40 10.95 12.81 12.71
N VAL A 41 12.02 12.73 11.93
CA VAL A 41 12.03 12.05 10.64
C VAL A 41 12.32 10.57 10.88
N VAL A 42 11.35 9.71 10.61
CA VAL A 42 11.50 8.24 10.63
C VAL A 42 11.68 7.78 9.20
N THR A 43 12.75 7.03 8.93
CA THR A 43 13.10 6.52 7.60
C THR A 43 13.81 5.17 7.72
N ASP A 44 14.21 4.57 6.62
CA ASP A 44 15.01 3.35 6.60
C ASP A 44 16.38 3.57 5.94
N ASP A 45 17.26 2.57 6.04
CA ASP A 45 18.64 2.64 5.54
C ASP A 45 18.77 2.61 4.00
N ASN A 46 17.72 2.21 3.27
CA ASN A 46 17.64 2.34 1.82
C ASN A 46 17.27 3.77 1.41
N VAL A 47 16.35 4.41 2.13
CA VAL A 47 15.76 5.72 1.78
C VAL A 47 16.61 6.88 2.32
N ALA A 48 17.18 6.73 3.51
CA ALA A 48 17.91 7.81 4.19
C ALA A 48 19.04 8.41 3.34
N PRO A 49 19.93 7.61 2.70
CA PRO A 49 21.03 8.16 1.89
C PRO A 49 20.56 8.93 0.65
N LEU A 50 19.35 8.65 0.17
CA LEU A 50 18.81 9.20 -1.07
C LEU A 50 18.00 10.49 -0.85
N HIS A 51 17.29 10.58 0.28
CA HIS A 51 16.24 11.59 0.42
C HIS A 51 16.23 12.32 1.75
N ALA A 52 16.84 11.78 2.83
CA ALA A 52 16.68 12.36 4.17
C ALA A 52 17.38 13.70 4.31
N ASP A 53 18.56 13.88 3.75
CA ASP A 53 19.29 15.15 3.86
C ASP A 53 18.54 16.28 3.15
N ARG A 54 18.04 16.03 1.93
CA ARG A 54 17.21 16.98 1.19
C ARG A 54 15.97 17.42 1.98
N LEU A 55 15.30 16.48 2.66
CA LEU A 55 14.15 16.79 3.50
C LEU A 55 14.55 17.63 4.71
N VAL A 56 15.63 17.26 5.40
CA VAL A 56 16.12 18.01 6.59
C VAL A 56 16.54 19.43 6.20
N ASP A 57 17.21 19.60 5.07
CA ASP A 57 17.58 20.93 4.55
C ASP A 57 16.35 21.80 4.30
N ALA A 58 15.29 21.24 3.71
CA ALA A 58 14.03 21.94 3.47
C ALA A 58 13.27 22.29 4.76
N LEU A 59 13.54 21.59 5.85
CA LEU A 59 12.97 21.85 7.19
C LEU A 59 13.78 22.86 8.01
N THR A 60 15.00 23.19 7.60
CA THR A 60 15.90 24.03 8.37
C THR A 60 15.35 25.44 8.52
N ARG A 61 14.91 25.80 9.74
CA ARG A 61 14.42 27.12 10.11
C ARG A 61 14.63 27.41 11.61
N PRO A 62 14.73 28.68 12.02
CA PRO A 62 14.87 29.05 13.44
C PRO A 62 13.73 28.48 14.29
N GLY A 63 14.09 27.90 15.43
CA GLY A 63 13.14 27.39 16.43
C GLY A 63 12.59 25.98 16.15
N LEU A 64 12.96 25.34 15.04
CA LEU A 64 12.63 23.96 14.77
C LEU A 64 13.78 23.03 15.21
N THR A 65 13.46 21.98 15.97
CA THR A 65 14.39 20.92 16.35
C THR A 65 14.04 19.66 15.57
N VAL A 66 14.92 19.25 14.68
CA VAL A 66 14.72 18.06 13.83
C VAL A 66 15.67 16.96 14.28
N ALA A 67 15.13 15.79 14.55
CA ALA A 67 15.88 14.55 14.78
C ALA A 67 15.57 13.54 13.69
N ARG A 68 16.47 12.58 13.51
CA ARG A 68 16.30 11.48 12.55
C ARG A 68 16.38 10.15 13.28
N HIS A 69 15.51 9.22 12.92
CA HIS A 69 15.55 7.82 13.29
C HIS A 69 15.58 6.96 12.01
N VAL A 70 16.63 6.15 11.87
CA VAL A 70 16.83 5.29 10.70
C VAL A 70 16.61 3.84 11.11
N LEU A 71 15.63 3.20 10.52
CA LEU A 71 15.30 1.78 10.70
C LEU A 71 16.11 0.94 9.71
N PRO A 72 16.45 -0.31 10.03
CA PRO A 72 16.82 -1.27 8.98
C PRO A 72 15.65 -1.49 8.02
N ALA A 73 15.96 -1.67 6.73
CA ALA A 73 14.93 -1.88 5.71
C ALA A 73 14.38 -3.32 5.73
N GLY A 74 13.12 -3.48 5.37
CA GLY A 74 12.47 -4.77 5.16
C GLY A 74 11.25 -5.01 6.05
N GLU A 75 10.33 -5.85 5.56
CA GLU A 75 9.08 -6.17 6.27
C GLU A 75 9.33 -6.85 7.62
N HIS A 76 10.41 -7.64 7.74
CA HIS A 76 10.78 -8.31 9.00
C HIS A 76 11.16 -7.35 10.12
N GLU A 77 11.42 -6.08 9.80
CA GLU A 77 11.71 -5.01 10.76
C GLU A 77 10.44 -4.32 11.29
N LYS A 78 9.27 -4.65 10.77
CA LYS A 78 7.98 -4.09 11.22
C LYS A 78 7.52 -4.72 12.55
N THR A 79 8.30 -4.52 13.60
CA THR A 79 8.18 -5.22 14.89
C THR A 79 7.88 -4.29 16.06
N LEU A 80 7.40 -4.87 17.19
CA LEU A 80 7.25 -4.14 18.46
C LEU A 80 8.58 -3.60 19.00
N ALA A 81 9.71 -4.26 18.71
CA ALA A 81 11.02 -3.76 19.11
C ALA A 81 11.36 -2.45 18.39
N ARG A 82 11.21 -2.42 17.06
CA ARG A 82 11.44 -1.19 16.28
C ARG A 82 10.45 -0.08 16.61
N PHE A 83 9.20 -0.43 16.86
CA PHE A 83 8.21 0.52 17.39
C PHE A 83 8.70 1.16 18.72
N GLY A 84 9.22 0.36 19.64
CA GLY A 84 9.80 0.87 20.90
C GLY A 84 10.96 1.85 20.67
N GLU A 85 11.86 1.56 19.72
CA GLU A 85 12.99 2.43 19.37
C GLU A 85 12.54 3.80 18.82
N VAL A 86 11.44 3.84 18.05
CA VAL A 86 10.85 5.12 17.58
C VAL A 86 10.29 5.91 18.76
N LEU A 87 9.58 5.27 19.71
CA LEU A 87 9.09 5.94 20.92
C LEU A 87 10.24 6.49 21.78
N GLU A 88 11.33 5.74 21.93
CA GLU A 88 12.53 6.23 22.63
C GLU A 88 13.18 7.44 21.92
N SER A 89 13.14 7.46 20.59
CA SER A 89 13.64 8.60 19.81
C SER A 89 12.78 9.84 20.00
N LEU A 90 11.46 9.71 20.12
CA LEU A 90 10.56 10.79 20.50
C LEU A 90 10.85 11.29 21.92
N ALA A 91 11.13 10.37 22.87
CA ALA A 91 11.50 10.73 24.23
C ALA A 91 12.82 11.50 24.29
N ARG A 92 13.87 11.03 23.59
CA ARG A 92 15.17 11.70 23.49
C ARG A 92 15.07 13.09 22.84
N LEU A 93 14.19 13.25 21.86
CA LEU A 93 13.90 14.55 21.23
C LEU A 93 13.20 15.52 22.18
N GLY A 94 12.62 15.05 23.29
CA GLY A 94 11.76 15.85 24.15
C GLY A 94 10.43 16.21 23.45
N ALA A 95 9.94 15.31 22.59
CA ALA A 95 8.74 15.54 21.79
C ALA A 95 7.52 15.80 22.66
N THR A 96 6.87 16.95 22.44
CA THR A 96 5.65 17.40 23.11
C THR A 96 4.41 16.97 22.31
N ARG A 97 3.21 17.24 22.83
CA ARG A 97 1.93 16.85 22.15
C ARG A 97 1.70 17.51 20.79
N ASP A 98 2.43 18.55 20.49
CA ASP A 98 2.43 19.28 19.22
C ASP A 98 3.60 18.89 18.29
N ALA A 99 4.40 17.87 18.69
CA ALA A 99 5.42 17.32 17.81
C ALA A 99 4.83 16.71 16.56
N THR A 100 5.61 16.64 15.49
CA THR A 100 5.21 16.01 14.23
C THR A 100 6.22 14.93 13.87
N VAL A 101 5.71 13.75 13.50
CA VAL A 101 6.52 12.69 12.89
C VAL A 101 6.41 12.79 11.37
N LEU A 102 7.52 12.76 10.67
CA LEU A 102 7.59 12.66 9.22
C LEU A 102 8.01 11.23 8.85
N ALA A 103 7.09 10.45 8.32
CA ALA A 103 7.33 9.07 7.89
C ALA A 103 7.83 9.06 6.44
N LEU A 104 9.16 9.10 6.26
CA LEU A 104 9.82 9.12 4.95
C LEU A 104 10.22 7.70 4.55
N GLY A 105 9.37 6.98 3.81
CA GLY A 105 9.67 5.59 3.46
C GLY A 105 8.54 4.87 2.73
N GLY A 106 8.69 3.56 2.59
CA GLY A 106 7.65 2.66 2.12
C GLY A 106 6.59 2.37 3.18
N GLY A 107 5.75 1.35 2.92
CA GLY A 107 4.66 0.95 3.83
C GLY A 107 5.14 0.57 5.23
N VAL A 108 6.31 -0.09 5.36
CA VAL A 108 6.89 -0.47 6.67
C VAL A 108 7.14 0.75 7.54
N VAL A 109 7.83 1.75 6.98
CA VAL A 109 8.12 3.01 7.70
C VAL A 109 6.83 3.76 8.03
N GLY A 110 5.91 3.86 7.06
CA GLY A 110 4.63 4.55 7.24
C GLY A 110 3.77 3.95 8.34
N ASP A 111 3.66 2.61 8.37
CA ASP A 111 2.86 1.89 9.35
C ASP A 111 3.47 1.94 10.75
N LEU A 112 4.79 1.72 10.86
CA LEU A 112 5.49 1.70 12.12
C LEU A 112 5.55 3.09 12.76
N ALA A 113 5.89 4.12 11.97
CA ALA A 113 5.91 5.51 12.42
C ALA A 113 4.51 5.99 12.83
N GLY A 114 3.49 5.70 12.00
CA GLY A 114 2.10 6.08 12.30
C GLY A 114 1.53 5.36 13.53
N PHE A 115 1.96 4.13 13.82
CA PHE A 115 1.55 3.46 15.05
C PHE A 115 2.28 4.03 16.29
N ALA A 116 3.57 4.34 16.18
CA ALA A 116 4.31 5.00 17.26
C ALA A 116 3.69 6.37 17.60
N ASP A 117 3.32 7.12 16.60
CA ASP A 117 2.65 8.40 16.65
C ASP A 117 1.26 8.33 17.30
N ALA A 118 0.47 7.33 16.91
CA ALA A 118 -0.83 7.07 17.55
C ALA A 118 -0.72 6.78 19.06
N CYS A 119 0.40 6.20 19.50
CA CYS A 119 0.64 5.83 20.89
C CYS A 119 1.33 6.94 21.70
N TRP A 120 2.20 7.75 21.08
CA TRP A 120 2.94 8.81 21.77
C TRP A 120 1.98 9.86 22.34
N MET A 121 2.05 10.08 23.65
CA MET A 121 1.16 11.01 24.39
C MET A 121 -0.35 10.87 24.04
N ARG A 122 -0.79 9.69 23.61
CA ARG A 122 -2.14 9.32 23.15
C ARG A 122 -2.52 9.93 21.79
N GLY A 123 -1.52 10.18 20.96
CA GLY A 123 -1.64 10.66 19.58
C GLY A 123 -1.03 12.03 19.36
N ILE A 124 -0.09 12.08 18.42
CA ILE A 124 0.49 13.30 17.83
C ILE A 124 0.26 13.30 16.33
N ASP A 125 0.80 14.25 15.59
CA ASP A 125 0.59 14.34 14.14
C ASP A 125 1.66 13.58 13.35
N VAL A 126 1.25 12.71 12.43
CA VAL A 126 2.12 12.11 11.42
C VAL A 126 1.86 12.73 10.05
N VAL A 127 2.92 13.01 9.31
CA VAL A 127 2.87 13.33 7.88
C VAL A 127 3.51 12.18 7.12
N GLN A 128 2.76 11.58 6.21
CA GLN A 128 3.25 10.51 5.35
C GLN A 128 4.00 11.10 4.15
N LEU A 129 5.25 10.68 3.98
CA LEU A 129 6.12 11.02 2.85
C LEU A 129 6.49 9.72 2.12
N PRO A 130 5.54 9.12 1.37
CA PRO A 130 5.73 7.80 0.78
C PRO A 130 6.80 7.83 -0.31
N THR A 131 7.71 6.84 -0.27
CA THR A 131 8.84 6.74 -1.22
C THR A 131 8.71 5.57 -2.19
N THR A 132 7.71 4.71 -2.03
CA THR A 132 7.38 3.66 -2.99
C THR A 132 6.05 3.96 -3.65
N LEU A 133 5.85 3.49 -4.90
CA LEU A 133 4.57 3.67 -5.59
C LEU A 133 3.43 3.00 -4.80
N LEU A 134 3.67 1.80 -4.26
CA LEU A 134 2.71 1.09 -3.41
C LEU A 134 2.29 1.96 -2.21
N ALA A 135 3.23 2.59 -1.52
CA ALA A 135 2.91 3.45 -0.41
C ALA A 135 2.16 4.72 -0.85
N MET A 136 2.50 5.31 -2.00
CA MET A 136 1.80 6.48 -2.54
C MET A 136 0.33 6.20 -2.81
N VAL A 137 0.02 5.04 -3.41
CA VAL A 137 -1.34 4.72 -3.87
C VAL A 137 -2.16 3.93 -2.84
N ASP A 138 -1.50 3.32 -1.85
CA ASP A 138 -2.19 2.44 -0.90
C ASP A 138 -1.84 2.75 0.57
N SER A 139 -0.73 2.31 1.13
CA SER A 139 -0.53 2.26 2.58
C SER A 139 -0.56 3.63 3.27
N SER A 140 -0.13 4.73 2.63
CA SER A 140 -0.17 6.08 3.22
C SER A 140 -1.58 6.68 3.34
N VAL A 141 -2.60 6.08 2.70
CA VAL A 141 -3.97 6.62 2.65
C VAL A 141 -4.91 5.77 3.50
N GLY A 142 -5.66 6.42 4.40
CA GLY A 142 -6.70 5.75 5.19
C GLY A 142 -6.31 5.36 6.60
N GLY A 143 -5.09 5.74 7.06
CA GLY A 143 -4.71 5.74 8.46
C GLY A 143 -4.63 4.37 9.14
N LYS A 144 -4.52 3.28 8.40
CA LYS A 144 -4.15 1.98 8.98
C LYS A 144 -2.67 2.02 9.32
N THR A 145 -2.33 1.79 10.57
CA THR A 145 -0.94 1.73 11.06
C THR A 145 -0.78 0.51 11.93
N ALA A 146 0.32 -0.22 11.79
CA ALA A 146 0.48 -1.48 12.50
C ALA A 146 1.94 -1.92 12.60
N VAL A 147 2.14 -2.94 13.43
CA VAL A 147 3.34 -3.78 13.48
C VAL A 147 2.94 -5.25 13.40
N ASP A 148 3.91 -6.07 13.00
CA ASP A 148 3.75 -7.50 12.90
C ASP A 148 4.04 -8.19 14.25
N LEU A 149 3.35 -9.29 14.49
CA LEU A 149 3.59 -10.17 15.62
C LEU A 149 4.00 -11.56 15.11
N PRO A 150 4.60 -12.42 15.94
CA PRO A 150 4.88 -13.80 15.55
C PRO A 150 3.66 -14.58 15.07
N ALA A 151 2.46 -14.16 15.50
CA ALA A 151 1.18 -14.78 15.12
C ALA A 151 0.66 -14.34 13.75
N GLY A 152 1.17 -13.25 13.16
CA GLY A 152 0.75 -12.74 11.86
C GLY A 152 1.05 -11.27 11.64
N LYS A 153 0.90 -10.85 10.38
CA LYS A 153 1.10 -9.45 9.94
C LYS A 153 -0.02 -8.53 10.43
N ASN A 154 0.35 -7.30 10.75
CA ASN A 154 -0.57 -6.18 11.04
C ASN A 154 -1.58 -6.43 12.17
N LEU A 155 -1.26 -7.30 13.14
CA LEU A 155 -2.17 -7.67 14.22
C LEU A 155 -2.23 -6.65 15.37
N ALA A 156 -1.19 -5.85 15.54
CA ALA A 156 -1.14 -4.80 16.54
C ALA A 156 -1.01 -3.43 15.86
N GLY A 157 -2.00 -2.54 16.06
CA GLY A 157 -2.00 -1.26 15.37
C GLY A 157 -3.15 -0.35 15.77
N ALA A 158 -3.29 0.74 15.03
CA ALA A 158 -4.32 1.74 15.25
C ALA A 158 -4.89 2.26 13.92
N PHE A 159 -6.12 2.75 13.94
CA PHE A 159 -6.64 3.64 12.91
C PHE A 159 -6.28 5.07 13.26
N HIS A 160 -5.23 5.59 12.68
CA HIS A 160 -4.69 6.92 12.95
C HIS A 160 -4.47 7.69 11.64
N PRO A 161 -5.48 8.44 11.14
CA PRO A 161 -5.35 9.23 9.91
C PRO A 161 -4.21 10.23 10.02
N PRO A 162 -3.36 10.35 8.98
CA PRO A 162 -2.26 11.32 8.99
C PRO A 162 -2.76 12.76 8.99
N ALA A 163 -1.91 13.71 9.38
CA ALA A 163 -2.18 15.13 9.25
C ALA A 163 -2.09 15.60 7.79
N ALA A 164 -1.22 14.98 7.01
CA ALA A 164 -1.10 15.17 5.57
C ALA A 164 -0.38 13.98 4.92
N VAL A 165 -0.53 13.84 3.59
CA VAL A 165 0.26 12.95 2.75
C VAL A 165 0.90 13.77 1.64
N LEU A 166 2.22 13.67 1.45
CA LEU A 166 2.96 14.35 0.38
C LEU A 166 3.61 13.29 -0.53
N ALA A 167 2.92 12.92 -1.58
CA ALA A 167 3.39 11.95 -2.59
C ALA A 167 4.23 12.68 -3.66
N ASP A 168 5.53 12.82 -3.39
CA ASP A 168 6.50 13.41 -4.34
C ASP A 168 6.86 12.40 -5.42
N THR A 169 6.28 12.55 -6.60
CA THR A 169 6.45 11.58 -7.70
C THR A 169 7.89 11.51 -8.23
N THR A 170 8.73 12.53 -7.98
CA THR A 170 10.15 12.50 -8.39
C THR A 170 10.98 11.46 -7.64
N ILE A 171 10.54 11.04 -6.45
CA ILE A 171 11.22 10.01 -5.65
C ILE A 171 11.23 8.66 -6.39
N LEU A 172 10.19 8.37 -7.16
CA LEU A 172 10.09 7.12 -7.90
C LEU A 172 11.22 6.91 -8.93
N ARG A 173 11.97 7.97 -9.25
CA ARG A 173 13.17 7.86 -10.13
C ARG A 173 14.28 7.03 -9.48
N THR A 174 14.35 6.98 -8.16
CA THR A 174 15.32 6.18 -7.39
C THR A 174 14.78 4.83 -6.95
N LEU A 175 13.49 4.59 -7.14
CA LEU A 175 12.84 3.34 -6.73
C LEU A 175 13.31 2.18 -7.63
N PRO A 176 13.74 1.02 -7.07
CA PRO A 176 14.04 -0.17 -7.87
C PRO A 176 12.87 -0.57 -8.77
N GLU A 177 13.18 -1.10 -9.96
CA GLU A 177 12.16 -1.41 -10.97
C GLU A 177 11.14 -2.45 -10.47
N ARG A 178 11.60 -3.45 -9.73
CA ARG A 178 10.73 -4.47 -9.11
C ARG A 178 9.70 -3.84 -8.17
N GLU A 179 10.11 -2.86 -7.36
CA GLU A 179 9.22 -2.17 -6.42
C GLU A 179 8.27 -1.19 -7.15
N LEU A 180 8.69 -0.60 -8.26
CA LEU A 180 7.80 0.18 -9.12
C LEU A 180 6.69 -0.71 -9.68
N ARG A 181 7.06 -1.87 -10.25
CA ARG A 181 6.09 -2.83 -10.78
C ARG A 181 5.15 -3.35 -9.70
N ALA A 182 5.66 -3.65 -8.51
CA ALA A 182 4.83 -4.03 -7.38
C ALA A 182 3.75 -2.99 -7.06
N GLY A 183 4.10 -1.70 -7.05
CA GLY A 183 3.14 -0.62 -6.88
C GLY A 183 2.12 -0.52 -8.02
N LEU A 184 2.53 -0.82 -9.27
CA LEU A 184 1.63 -0.83 -10.42
C LEU A 184 0.54 -1.91 -10.32
N ALA A 185 0.78 -3.03 -9.64
CA ALA A 185 -0.26 -4.01 -9.34
C ALA A 185 -1.42 -3.40 -8.55
N GLU A 186 -1.13 -2.59 -7.54
CA GLU A 186 -2.13 -1.88 -6.76
C GLU A 186 -2.86 -0.81 -7.59
N VAL A 187 -2.14 -0.12 -8.49
CA VAL A 187 -2.76 0.83 -9.43
C VAL A 187 -3.76 0.12 -10.35
N VAL A 188 -3.37 -1.05 -10.92
CA VAL A 188 -4.26 -1.87 -11.76
C VAL A 188 -5.48 -2.33 -10.99
N LYS A 189 -5.32 -2.69 -9.71
CA LYS A 189 -6.43 -3.10 -8.84
C LYS A 189 -7.54 -2.04 -8.81
N TYR A 190 -7.20 -0.74 -8.65
CA TYR A 190 -8.22 0.32 -8.66
C TYR A 190 -8.99 0.39 -9.98
N GLY A 191 -8.29 0.32 -11.11
CA GLY A 191 -8.95 0.26 -12.43
C GLY A 191 -9.85 -0.96 -12.57
N ALA A 192 -9.36 -2.11 -12.12
CA ALA A 192 -10.11 -3.35 -12.19
C ALA A 192 -11.45 -3.31 -11.42
N ILE A 193 -11.47 -2.69 -10.22
CA ILE A 193 -12.64 -2.77 -9.33
C ILE A 193 -13.52 -1.54 -9.29
N PHE A 194 -13.06 -0.37 -9.82
CA PHE A 194 -13.82 0.88 -9.72
C PHE A 194 -14.00 1.62 -11.06
N ASP A 195 -13.10 1.43 -12.05
CA ASP A 195 -13.13 2.25 -13.26
C ASP A 195 -12.54 1.54 -14.48
N ALA A 196 -13.40 1.06 -15.36
CA ALA A 196 -13.02 0.44 -16.63
C ALA A 196 -12.18 1.39 -17.51
N GLY A 197 -12.53 2.68 -17.55
CA GLY A 197 -11.79 3.68 -18.34
C GLY A 197 -10.38 3.91 -17.77
N PHE A 198 -10.20 3.81 -16.45
CA PHE A 198 -8.86 3.83 -15.85
C PHE A 198 -8.06 2.59 -16.22
N LEU A 199 -8.70 1.40 -16.21
CA LEU A 199 -8.05 0.16 -16.61
C LEU A 199 -7.56 0.23 -18.08
N GLU A 200 -8.38 0.77 -18.97
CA GLU A 200 -8.01 1.00 -20.39
C GLU A 200 -6.87 2.02 -20.51
N TRP A 201 -6.96 3.13 -19.76
CA TRP A 201 -5.93 4.16 -19.73
C TRP A 201 -4.57 3.59 -19.29
N LEU A 202 -4.55 2.70 -18.29
CA LEU A 202 -3.34 2.01 -17.85
C LEU A 202 -2.73 1.15 -18.97
N GLY A 203 -3.56 0.49 -19.76
CA GLY A 203 -3.12 -0.26 -20.95
C GLY A 203 -2.43 0.62 -21.97
N VAL A 204 -3.00 1.78 -22.28
CA VAL A 204 -2.43 2.74 -23.23
C VAL A 204 -1.11 3.35 -22.70
N ASN A 205 -1.04 3.67 -21.41
CA ASN A 205 0.08 4.38 -20.79
C ASN A 205 1.11 3.47 -20.11
N ALA A 206 1.02 2.13 -20.28
CA ALA A 206 1.93 1.18 -19.62
C ALA A 206 3.41 1.49 -19.88
N GLY A 207 3.79 1.86 -21.09
CA GLY A 207 5.16 2.26 -21.44
C GLY A 207 5.63 3.50 -20.68
N GLY A 208 4.77 4.52 -20.58
CA GLY A 208 5.08 5.75 -19.84
C GLY A 208 5.22 5.49 -18.32
N LEU A 209 4.36 4.64 -17.75
CA LEU A 209 4.43 4.24 -16.35
C LEU A 209 5.74 3.52 -16.03
N LEU A 210 6.15 2.57 -16.87
CA LEU A 210 7.42 1.85 -16.70
C LEU A 210 8.63 2.76 -16.90
N ALA A 211 8.53 3.72 -17.83
CA ALA A 211 9.56 4.74 -18.05
C ALA A 211 9.58 5.85 -16.97
N ARG A 212 8.66 5.81 -16.01
CA ARG A 212 8.48 6.82 -14.95
C ARG A 212 8.22 8.22 -15.54
N ASP A 213 7.42 8.29 -16.60
CA ASP A 213 6.96 9.58 -17.14
C ASP A 213 6.19 10.34 -16.06
N ASP A 214 6.62 11.58 -15.79
CA ASP A 214 6.10 12.36 -14.67
C ASP A 214 4.57 12.58 -14.77
N ALA A 215 4.04 12.78 -15.97
CA ALA A 215 2.61 13.02 -16.18
C ALA A 215 1.81 11.72 -16.00
N ALA A 216 2.28 10.60 -16.58
CA ALA A 216 1.63 9.31 -16.47
C ALA A 216 1.63 8.81 -15.02
N VAL A 217 2.75 8.93 -14.32
CA VAL A 217 2.87 8.52 -12.91
C VAL A 217 2.00 9.39 -12.01
N THR A 218 2.04 10.71 -12.18
CA THR A 218 1.23 11.63 -11.37
C THR A 218 -0.26 11.36 -11.55
N GLU A 219 -0.72 11.12 -12.77
CA GLU A 219 -2.12 10.79 -13.05
C GLU A 219 -2.52 9.45 -12.44
N ALA A 220 -1.67 8.42 -12.55
CA ALA A 220 -1.92 7.11 -11.96
C ALA A 220 -2.05 7.18 -10.44
N VAL A 221 -1.11 7.88 -9.77
CA VAL A 221 -1.15 8.10 -8.32
C VAL A 221 -2.39 8.88 -7.92
N LEU A 222 -2.69 9.97 -8.61
CA LEU A 222 -3.83 10.84 -8.31
C LEU A 222 -5.17 10.11 -8.40
N ARG A 223 -5.38 9.31 -9.47
CA ARG A 223 -6.60 8.51 -9.64
C ARG A 223 -6.72 7.43 -8.56
N SER A 224 -5.65 6.69 -8.30
CA SER A 224 -5.62 5.66 -7.27
C SER A 224 -5.96 6.24 -5.88
N CYS A 225 -5.32 7.35 -5.52
CA CYS A 225 -5.60 8.05 -4.26
C CYS A 225 -7.04 8.54 -4.17
N ARG A 226 -7.64 9.00 -5.29
CA ARG A 226 -9.04 9.44 -5.31
C ARG A 226 -9.99 8.29 -4.99
N TYR A 227 -9.85 7.14 -5.67
CA TYR A 227 -10.68 5.96 -5.38
C TYR A 227 -10.51 5.49 -3.93
N LYS A 228 -9.27 5.44 -3.44
CA LYS A 228 -9.03 5.05 -2.06
C LYS A 228 -9.63 6.04 -1.07
N ALA A 229 -9.47 7.34 -1.29
CA ALA A 229 -10.03 8.38 -0.44
C ALA A 229 -11.55 8.26 -0.33
N GLU A 230 -12.25 8.10 -1.47
CA GLU A 230 -13.70 7.91 -1.52
C GLU A 230 -14.17 6.69 -0.71
N VAL A 231 -13.45 5.56 -0.85
CA VAL A 231 -13.78 4.34 -0.10
C VAL A 231 -13.50 4.49 1.39
N VAL A 232 -12.37 5.10 1.76
CA VAL A 232 -12.00 5.36 3.16
C VAL A 232 -12.98 6.30 3.83
N GLU A 233 -13.45 7.33 3.13
CA GLU A 233 -14.44 8.28 3.64
C GLU A 233 -15.76 7.59 3.99
N ARG A 234 -16.21 6.63 3.16
CA ARG A 234 -17.43 5.87 3.38
C ARG A 234 -17.27 4.73 4.40
N ASP A 235 -16.06 4.16 4.52
CA ASP A 235 -15.81 2.98 5.36
C ASP A 235 -14.39 2.98 5.96
N LEU A 236 -14.15 3.86 6.93
CA LEU A 236 -12.84 3.99 7.59
C LEU A 236 -12.38 2.67 8.24
N TYR A 237 -13.29 1.91 8.85
CA TYR A 237 -12.98 0.73 9.66
C TYR A 237 -13.08 -0.61 8.91
N GLU A 238 -13.23 -0.60 7.57
CA GLU A 238 -13.32 -1.80 6.72
C GLU A 238 -14.41 -2.80 7.15
N ARG A 239 -15.59 -2.27 7.41
CA ARG A 239 -16.76 -3.10 7.78
C ARG A 239 -17.68 -3.42 6.60
N GLY A 240 -17.43 -2.83 5.43
CA GLY A 240 -18.27 -2.94 4.24
C GLY A 240 -17.50 -2.80 2.94
N GLU A 241 -17.70 -1.68 2.22
CA GLU A 241 -17.19 -1.43 0.87
C GLU A 241 -15.66 -1.45 0.78
N ARG A 242 -14.96 -1.01 1.82
CA ARG A 242 -13.48 -1.01 1.85
C ARG A 242 -12.89 -2.42 1.67
N ALA A 243 -13.65 -3.47 1.96
CA ALA A 243 -13.23 -4.84 1.70
C ALA A 243 -12.99 -5.11 0.19
N LEU A 244 -13.61 -4.34 -0.73
CA LEU A 244 -13.37 -4.47 -2.17
C LEU A 244 -11.91 -4.22 -2.56
N LEU A 245 -11.20 -3.39 -1.78
CA LEU A 245 -9.77 -3.13 -1.96
C LEU A 245 -8.91 -4.40 -1.81
N ASN A 246 -9.48 -5.48 -1.27
CA ASN A 246 -8.81 -6.78 -1.16
C ASN A 246 -9.03 -7.69 -2.39
N PHE A 247 -9.38 -7.15 -3.57
CA PHE A 247 -9.42 -7.92 -4.81
C PHE A 247 -8.05 -8.56 -5.08
N GLY A 248 -8.02 -9.89 -5.26
CA GLY A 248 -6.79 -10.68 -5.41
C GLY A 248 -6.08 -11.03 -4.09
N HIS A 249 -6.31 -10.29 -3.00
CA HIS A 249 -5.53 -10.43 -1.75
C HIS A 249 -5.74 -11.76 -1.03
N THR A 250 -6.88 -12.43 -1.15
CA THR A 250 -7.08 -13.76 -0.53
C THR A 250 -6.08 -14.77 -1.07
N PHE A 251 -5.81 -14.72 -2.39
CA PHE A 251 -4.79 -15.56 -3.03
C PHE A 251 -3.37 -15.05 -2.71
N ALA A 252 -3.16 -13.73 -2.79
CA ALA A 252 -1.87 -13.11 -2.52
C ALA A 252 -1.34 -13.43 -1.11
N HIS A 253 -2.14 -13.25 -0.07
CA HIS A 253 -1.76 -13.56 1.32
C HIS A 253 -1.43 -15.04 1.51
N ALA A 254 -2.16 -15.94 0.83
CA ALA A 254 -1.84 -17.37 0.89
C ALA A 254 -0.49 -17.67 0.23
N ILE A 255 -0.17 -17.02 -0.89
CA ILE A 255 1.12 -17.11 -1.58
C ILE A 255 2.23 -16.58 -0.68
N GLU A 256 2.10 -15.36 -0.14
CA GLU A 256 3.07 -14.75 0.77
C GLU A 256 3.34 -15.63 2.00
N ALA A 257 2.26 -16.15 2.63
CA ALA A 257 2.38 -17.00 3.80
C ALA A 257 3.08 -18.33 3.50
N GLU A 258 2.82 -18.94 2.34
CA GLU A 258 3.46 -20.20 1.94
C GLU A 258 4.93 -19.99 1.57
N GLN A 259 5.30 -18.81 1.07
CA GLN A 259 6.68 -18.40 0.80
C GLN A 259 7.43 -17.87 2.04
N GLY A 260 6.82 -17.92 3.24
CA GLY A 260 7.42 -17.39 4.46
C GLY A 260 7.66 -15.87 4.40
N TYR A 261 6.79 -15.14 3.70
CA TYR A 261 6.86 -13.68 3.49
C TYR A 261 8.17 -13.20 2.84
N ALA A 262 8.70 -14.00 1.92
CA ALA A 262 9.92 -13.72 1.15
C ALA A 262 11.15 -13.35 2.03
N ALA A 263 11.22 -13.87 3.25
CA ALA A 263 12.34 -13.64 4.16
C ALA A 263 13.72 -14.00 3.56
N ALA A 264 13.73 -14.80 2.50
CA ALA A 264 14.94 -15.26 1.80
C ALA A 264 15.23 -14.53 0.47
N GLY A 265 14.46 -13.51 0.08
CA GLY A 265 14.74 -12.73 -1.14
C GLY A 265 14.25 -13.32 -2.47
N ASP A 266 13.98 -14.60 -2.54
CA ASP A 266 13.66 -15.34 -3.79
C ASP A 266 12.16 -15.47 -4.07
N GLY A 267 11.27 -15.00 -3.17
CA GLY A 267 9.82 -15.08 -3.33
C GLY A 267 9.23 -13.87 -4.07
N LEU A 268 7.93 -13.94 -4.33
CA LEU A 268 7.14 -12.80 -4.81
C LEU A 268 7.05 -11.75 -3.70
N ASN A 269 7.27 -10.49 -4.05
CA ASN A 269 6.90 -9.40 -3.15
C ASN A 269 5.37 -9.20 -3.15
N HIS A 270 4.88 -8.30 -2.27
CA HIS A 270 3.44 -8.09 -2.09
C HIS A 270 2.71 -7.80 -3.41
N GLY A 271 3.17 -6.81 -4.18
CA GLY A 271 2.51 -6.44 -5.45
C GLY A 271 2.56 -7.53 -6.51
N GLU A 272 3.64 -8.30 -6.58
CA GLU A 272 3.74 -9.46 -7.45
C GLU A 272 2.74 -10.55 -7.03
N ALA A 273 2.61 -10.82 -5.74
CA ALA A 273 1.61 -11.75 -5.21
C ALA A 273 0.18 -11.28 -5.47
N VAL A 274 -0.09 -9.96 -5.34
CA VAL A 274 -1.38 -9.35 -5.66
C VAL A 274 -1.69 -9.46 -7.15
N ALA A 275 -0.72 -9.29 -8.05
CA ALA A 275 -0.92 -9.46 -9.49
C ALA A 275 -1.36 -10.89 -9.84
N VAL A 276 -0.64 -11.90 -9.33
CA VAL A 276 -1.05 -13.32 -9.46
C VAL A 276 -2.44 -13.54 -8.86
N GLY A 277 -2.66 -12.99 -7.67
CA GLY A 277 -3.94 -13.10 -6.96
C GLY A 277 -5.12 -12.49 -7.72
N MET A 278 -4.93 -11.35 -8.39
CA MET A 278 -5.97 -10.75 -9.24
C MET A 278 -6.33 -11.64 -10.44
N VAL A 279 -5.33 -12.25 -11.07
CA VAL A 279 -5.58 -13.19 -12.18
C VAL A 279 -6.35 -14.42 -11.70
N LEU A 280 -5.96 -14.98 -10.54
CA LEU A 280 -6.67 -16.11 -9.93
C LEU A 280 -8.11 -15.74 -9.53
N ALA A 281 -8.31 -14.53 -8.95
CA ALA A 281 -9.64 -14.05 -8.61
C ALA A 281 -10.51 -13.83 -9.86
N ALA A 282 -9.94 -13.33 -10.95
CA ALA A 282 -10.64 -13.20 -12.23
C ALA A 282 -10.96 -14.58 -12.86
N ASP A 283 -10.04 -15.56 -12.77
CA ASP A 283 -10.29 -16.93 -13.23
C ASP A 283 -11.42 -17.60 -12.40
N LEU A 284 -11.38 -17.45 -11.07
CA LEU A 284 -12.45 -17.92 -10.21
C LEU A 284 -13.79 -17.26 -10.55
N SER A 285 -13.78 -15.97 -10.87
CA SER A 285 -14.98 -15.24 -11.33
C SER A 285 -15.55 -15.82 -12.61
N THR A 286 -14.72 -16.17 -13.58
CA THR A 286 -15.18 -16.80 -14.85
C THR A 286 -15.72 -18.22 -14.62
N ARG A 287 -15.10 -19.02 -13.76
CA ARG A 287 -15.57 -20.36 -13.36
C ARG A 287 -16.94 -20.31 -12.72
N LEU A 288 -17.18 -19.28 -11.90
CA LEU A 288 -18.47 -19.04 -11.27
C LEU A 288 -19.48 -18.30 -12.17
N ARG A 289 -19.13 -18.03 -13.44
CA ARG A 289 -19.95 -17.32 -14.44
C ARG A 289 -20.33 -15.90 -14.00
N LEU A 290 -19.45 -15.24 -13.27
CA LEU A 290 -19.61 -13.86 -12.83
C LEU A 290 -18.97 -12.87 -13.81
N ALA A 291 -17.87 -13.26 -14.46
CA ALA A 291 -17.14 -12.46 -15.42
C ALA A 291 -16.89 -13.22 -16.72
N ARG A 292 -16.53 -12.51 -17.78
CA ARG A 292 -16.21 -13.09 -19.08
C ARG A 292 -14.74 -13.48 -19.17
N ASN A 293 -14.43 -14.50 -19.97
CA ASN A 293 -13.05 -14.93 -20.20
C ASN A 293 -12.21 -13.82 -20.85
N GLU A 294 -12.80 -13.07 -21.80
CA GLU A 294 -12.11 -11.98 -22.50
C GLU A 294 -11.63 -10.88 -21.54
N ASP A 295 -12.41 -10.58 -20.52
CA ASP A 295 -12.06 -9.56 -19.52
C ASP A 295 -10.91 -10.04 -18.64
N ARG A 296 -10.95 -11.31 -18.18
CA ARG A 296 -9.82 -11.95 -17.46
C ARG A 296 -8.54 -11.91 -18.29
N ASP A 297 -8.62 -12.27 -19.57
CA ASP A 297 -7.45 -12.34 -20.46
C ASP A 297 -6.86 -10.94 -20.71
N ARG A 298 -7.71 -9.90 -20.82
CA ARG A 298 -7.27 -8.50 -20.89
C ARG A 298 -6.55 -8.05 -19.61
N LEU A 299 -7.07 -8.41 -18.44
CA LEU A 299 -6.42 -8.09 -17.15
C LEU A 299 -5.04 -8.75 -17.08
N ARG A 300 -4.95 -10.04 -17.44
CA ARG A 300 -3.70 -10.79 -17.49
C ARG A 300 -2.69 -10.10 -18.42
N ALA A 301 -3.10 -9.80 -19.66
CA ALA A 301 -2.25 -9.15 -20.64
C ALA A 301 -1.74 -7.77 -20.19
N LEU A 302 -2.56 -7.00 -19.46
CA LEU A 302 -2.13 -5.72 -18.87
C LEU A 302 -1.06 -5.93 -17.81
N LEU A 303 -1.24 -6.88 -16.88
CA LEU A 303 -0.27 -7.18 -15.83
C LEU A 303 1.07 -7.67 -16.44
N GLU A 304 1.02 -8.55 -17.43
CA GLU A 304 2.20 -9.01 -18.16
C GLU A 304 2.93 -7.86 -18.89
N ARG A 305 2.17 -6.97 -19.53
CA ARG A 305 2.72 -5.77 -20.17
C ARG A 305 3.42 -4.84 -19.18
N LEU A 306 2.97 -4.80 -17.94
CA LEU A 306 3.61 -4.07 -16.84
C LEU A 306 4.78 -4.85 -16.22
N GLY A 307 5.09 -6.04 -16.73
CA GLY A 307 6.19 -6.87 -16.25
C GLY A 307 5.92 -7.56 -14.91
N LEU A 308 4.62 -7.79 -14.60
CA LEU A 308 4.19 -8.47 -13.38
C LEU A 308 3.94 -9.97 -13.67
N PRO A 309 4.20 -10.85 -12.70
CA PRO A 309 3.86 -12.26 -12.82
C PRO A 309 2.34 -12.47 -12.84
N THR A 310 1.88 -13.45 -13.60
CA THR A 310 0.45 -13.78 -13.75
C THR A 310 0.14 -15.25 -13.51
N ALA A 311 1.15 -16.05 -13.18
CA ALA A 311 1.04 -17.47 -12.85
C ALA A 311 1.58 -17.75 -11.45
N LEU A 312 1.13 -18.82 -10.83
CA LEU A 312 1.67 -19.26 -9.55
C LEU A 312 3.14 -19.66 -9.71
N PRO A 313 4.01 -19.27 -8.75
CA PRO A 313 5.38 -19.74 -8.72
C PRO A 313 5.48 -21.26 -8.66
N ALA A 314 6.48 -21.81 -9.37
CA ALA A 314 6.75 -23.24 -9.32
C ALA A 314 7.00 -23.70 -7.87
N GLY A 315 6.47 -24.86 -7.53
CA GLY A 315 6.65 -25.46 -6.20
C GLY A 315 5.55 -25.13 -5.18
N LEU A 316 4.71 -24.10 -5.41
CA LEU A 316 3.55 -23.84 -4.57
C LEU A 316 2.44 -24.88 -4.84
N LYS A 317 2.02 -25.58 -3.79
CA LYS A 317 1.01 -26.64 -3.91
C LYS A 317 -0.39 -26.07 -3.70
N PRO A 318 -1.34 -26.29 -4.65
CA PRO A 318 -2.71 -25.78 -4.54
C PRO A 318 -3.39 -26.11 -3.20
N GLY A 319 -3.23 -27.33 -2.70
CA GLY A 319 -3.79 -27.75 -1.40
C GLY A 319 -3.19 -26.99 -0.20
N ALA A 320 -1.90 -26.66 -0.23
CA ALA A 320 -1.27 -25.85 0.82
C ALA A 320 -1.80 -24.42 0.81
N LEU A 321 -1.92 -23.80 -0.36
CA LEU A 321 -2.51 -22.47 -0.50
C LEU A 321 -3.95 -22.42 0.00
N LEU A 322 -4.78 -23.43 -0.33
CA LEU A 322 -6.13 -23.54 0.19
C LEU A 322 -6.16 -23.66 1.71
N ALA A 323 -5.24 -24.41 2.30
CA ALA A 323 -5.12 -24.52 3.76
C ALA A 323 -4.77 -23.16 4.41
N ARG A 324 -3.87 -22.36 3.80
CA ARG A 324 -3.56 -20.99 4.26
C ARG A 324 -4.77 -20.08 4.20
N MET A 325 -5.56 -20.14 3.12
CA MET A 325 -6.79 -19.32 3.00
C MET A 325 -7.82 -19.62 4.09
N ARG A 326 -7.91 -20.88 4.55
CA ARG A 326 -8.78 -21.26 5.67
C ARG A 326 -8.32 -20.64 7.00
N LEU A 327 -7.02 -20.49 7.20
CA LEU A 327 -6.44 -19.91 8.42
C LEU A 327 -6.59 -18.39 8.47
N ASP A 328 -6.37 -17.71 7.35
CA ASP A 328 -6.47 -16.24 7.25
C ASP A 328 -7.90 -15.74 7.56
N LYS A 329 -8.88 -16.53 7.20
CA LYS A 329 -10.31 -16.26 7.49
C LYS A 329 -10.75 -17.17 8.63
N LYS A 330 -10.39 -16.82 9.88
CA LYS A 330 -10.99 -17.45 11.08
C LYS A 330 -12.47 -17.61 10.81
N ALA A 331 -12.84 -18.86 10.44
CA ALA A 331 -14.05 -19.24 9.76
C ALA A 331 -15.27 -18.52 10.34
N ASP A 332 -15.83 -17.62 9.61
CA ASP A 332 -17.26 -17.41 9.63
C ASP A 332 -17.88 -18.75 9.14
N ALA A 333 -18.92 -19.23 9.81
CA ALA A 333 -19.60 -20.50 9.51
C ALA A 333 -20.13 -20.58 8.07
N SER A 334 -20.01 -19.50 7.28
CA SER A 334 -20.47 -19.34 5.91
C SER A 334 -19.49 -19.79 4.81
N GLY A 335 -18.26 -20.24 5.14
CA GLY A 335 -17.26 -20.69 4.15
C GLY A 335 -16.29 -19.59 3.68
N LEU A 336 -15.56 -19.85 2.57
CA LEU A 336 -14.60 -18.93 2.04
C LEU A 336 -15.26 -17.71 1.39
N ARG A 337 -14.74 -16.52 1.74
CA ARG A 337 -15.19 -15.22 1.22
C ARG A 337 -14.14 -14.66 0.28
N PHE A 338 -14.54 -14.20 -0.90
CA PHE A 338 -13.68 -13.58 -1.89
C PHE A 338 -14.22 -12.25 -2.36
N ILE A 339 -13.34 -11.38 -2.83
CA ILE A 339 -13.69 -10.28 -3.70
C ILE A 339 -13.52 -10.80 -5.12
N LEU A 340 -14.63 -10.86 -5.88
CA LEU A 340 -14.66 -11.40 -7.24
C LEU A 340 -15.09 -10.34 -8.23
N TRP A 341 -14.57 -10.45 -9.43
CA TRP A 341 -14.81 -9.53 -10.53
C TRP A 341 -16.14 -9.86 -11.24
N THR A 342 -16.91 -8.85 -11.59
CA THR A 342 -18.14 -9.00 -12.39
C THR A 342 -18.01 -8.39 -13.76
N ALA A 343 -17.26 -7.31 -13.88
CA ALA A 343 -16.89 -6.63 -15.11
C ALA A 343 -15.67 -5.72 -14.87
N PRO A 344 -14.99 -5.23 -15.92
CA PRO A 344 -14.03 -4.15 -15.76
C PRO A 344 -14.64 -2.96 -15.02
N GLY A 345 -13.98 -2.52 -13.93
CA GLY A 345 -14.47 -1.48 -13.05
C GLY A 345 -15.52 -1.91 -12.02
N GLU A 346 -15.80 -3.20 -11.89
CA GLU A 346 -16.82 -3.69 -10.97
C GLU A 346 -16.41 -5.00 -10.28
N ALA A 347 -16.44 -5.00 -8.95
CA ALA A 347 -16.19 -6.18 -8.12
C ALA A 347 -17.21 -6.27 -6.97
N ARG A 348 -17.40 -7.47 -6.45
CA ARG A 348 -18.32 -7.71 -5.34
C ARG A 348 -17.76 -8.73 -4.34
N ILE A 349 -18.30 -8.68 -3.14
CA ILE A 349 -18.06 -9.70 -2.12
C ILE A 349 -18.90 -10.93 -2.45
N VAL A 350 -18.25 -12.09 -2.52
CA VAL A 350 -18.90 -13.39 -2.70
C VAL A 350 -18.54 -14.29 -1.55
N THR A 351 -19.55 -14.78 -0.86
CA THR A 351 -19.43 -15.70 0.30
C THR A 351 -19.78 -17.12 -0.13
N ALA A 352 -19.46 -18.11 0.70
CA ALA A 352 -19.78 -19.51 0.49
C ALA A 352 -19.23 -20.08 -0.84
N VAL A 353 -18.05 -19.58 -1.29
CA VAL A 353 -17.38 -20.13 -2.46
C VAL A 353 -16.88 -21.54 -2.14
N SER A 354 -17.22 -22.51 -3.01
CA SER A 354 -16.82 -23.91 -2.78
C SER A 354 -15.32 -24.08 -2.88
N GLU A 355 -14.76 -24.87 -1.97
CA GLU A 355 -13.33 -25.20 -1.99
C GLU A 355 -12.89 -25.89 -3.27
N ASP A 356 -13.76 -26.70 -3.88
CA ASP A 356 -13.50 -27.34 -5.17
C ASP A 356 -13.27 -26.32 -6.28
N ALA A 357 -14.08 -25.24 -6.35
CA ALA A 357 -13.88 -24.16 -7.33
C ALA A 357 -12.54 -23.44 -7.09
N VAL A 358 -12.18 -23.17 -5.83
CA VAL A 358 -10.90 -22.55 -5.48
C VAL A 358 -9.73 -23.47 -5.85
N LEU A 359 -9.82 -24.76 -5.52
CA LEU A 359 -8.75 -25.72 -5.82
C LEU A 359 -8.50 -25.84 -7.33
N ARG A 360 -9.56 -25.98 -8.12
CA ARG A 360 -9.44 -26.00 -9.61
C ARG A 360 -8.85 -24.71 -10.16
N THR A 361 -9.15 -23.56 -9.54
CA THR A 361 -8.54 -22.28 -9.94
C THR A 361 -7.04 -22.27 -9.66
N LEU A 362 -6.63 -22.75 -8.49
CA LEU A 362 -5.23 -22.85 -8.12
C LEU A 362 -4.45 -23.85 -8.98
N GLU A 363 -5.06 -25.01 -9.31
CA GLU A 363 -4.47 -26.01 -10.20
C GLU A 363 -4.24 -25.47 -11.61
N ALA A 364 -5.21 -24.72 -12.15
CA ALA A 364 -5.07 -24.07 -13.46
C ALA A 364 -4.04 -22.94 -13.45
N GLY A 365 -3.86 -22.25 -12.33
CA GLY A 365 -2.86 -21.19 -12.19
C GLY A 365 -1.43 -21.70 -12.00
N ALA A 366 -1.26 -23.00 -11.69
CA ALA A 366 0.04 -23.65 -11.52
C ALA A 366 0.60 -24.25 -12.84
N SER A 367 -0.19 -24.27 -13.90
CA SER A 367 0.19 -24.73 -15.25
C SER A 367 0.61 -23.56 -16.10
#